data_82b19471f41aade2b5f36dbc7dcf231d
#
_entry.id   82b19471f41aade2b5f36dbc7dcf231d
#
_cell.length_a   1.000
_cell.length_b   1.000
_cell.length_c   1.000
_cell.angle_alpha   90.00
_cell.angle_beta   90.00
_cell.angle_gamma   90.00
#
_symmetry.space_group_name_H-M   'P 1'
#
loop_
_entity.id
_entity.type
_entity.pdbx_description
1 polymer ?
#
loop_
_entity_poly.entity_id
_entity_poly.type
_entity_poly.pdbx_seq_one_letter_code
_entity_poly.pdbx_strand_id
1 'polypeptide(L)'
;ADSNLLAAQKEAEVSQQTSAQTVQQTFHSHEIQLKENPFGFTFDQLLRLFGEIWLAGALFLGLVGLARYYLALHRLYRRSLPVDDEDILKDYQRLSREAELKKPPKLLKNDRLTTPVLAGLFHPAVYLTNERYEKQELCFILSHELTHYQRRDLWYKLLMQAVVSSYWFNPFLYKICD
;
A
#
# COMPACT_ATOMS: atom_id res chain seq x y z
N ALA A 1 58.18 -58.67 31.88
CA ALA A 1 57.96 -58.25 30.47
C ALA A 1 56.55 -57.65 30.24
N ASP A 2 55.54 -58.11 30.99
CA ASP A 2 54.12 -57.72 30.75
C ASP A 2 53.73 -56.32 31.28
N SER A 3 54.51 -55.82 32.31
CA SER A 3 54.23 -54.50 32.89
C SER A 3 54.52 -53.32 31.93
N ASN A 4 55.52 -53.46 31.05
CA ASN A 4 55.90 -52.44 30.08
C ASN A 4 54.95 -52.40 28.87
N LEU A 5 54.40 -53.55 28.53
CA LEU A 5 53.35 -53.63 27.46
C LEU A 5 52.03 -52.94 27.86
N LEU A 6 51.65 -53.19 29.13
CA LEU A 6 50.47 -52.55 29.69
C LEU A 6 50.60 -51.01 29.83
N ALA A 7 51.82 -50.56 30.20
CA ALA A 7 52.08 -49.13 30.27
C ALA A 7 52.04 -48.45 28.86
N ALA A 8 52.64 -49.08 27.85
CA ALA A 8 52.64 -48.60 26.49
C ALA A 8 51.21 -48.57 25.84
N GLN A 9 50.35 -49.56 26.13
CA GLN A 9 48.96 -49.58 25.70
C GLN A 9 48.13 -48.44 26.33
N LYS A 10 48.36 -48.19 27.62
CA LYS A 10 47.68 -47.13 28.34
C LYS A 10 48.06 -45.72 27.86
N GLU A 11 49.36 -45.53 27.54
CA GLU A 11 49.81 -44.28 26.93
C GLU A 11 49.29 -44.08 25.52
N ALA A 12 49.13 -45.13 24.72
CA ALA A 12 48.53 -45.06 23.41
C ALA A 12 47.04 -44.73 23.46
N GLU A 13 46.25 -45.32 24.38
CA GLU A 13 44.87 -45.02 24.62
C GLU A 13 44.61 -43.57 25.07
N VAL A 14 45.43 -43.09 26.03
CA VAL A 14 45.42 -41.72 26.52
C VAL A 14 45.72 -40.74 25.38
N SER A 15 46.76 -41.07 24.58
CA SER A 15 47.10 -40.22 23.41
C SER A 15 46.00 -40.18 22.36
N GLN A 16 45.30 -41.28 22.07
CA GLN A 16 44.16 -41.32 21.15
C GLN A 16 42.94 -40.57 21.70
N GLN A 17 42.62 -40.70 22.98
CA GLN A 17 41.55 -39.96 23.62
C GLN A 17 41.81 -38.44 23.62
N THR A 18 43.04 -38.04 23.94
CA THR A 18 43.45 -36.62 23.93
C THR A 18 43.37 -36.04 22.51
N SER A 19 43.81 -36.80 21.51
CA SER A 19 43.71 -36.37 20.10
C SER A 19 42.26 -36.25 19.64
N ALA A 20 41.39 -37.20 20.01
CA ALA A 20 39.97 -37.16 19.67
C ALA A 20 39.26 -35.95 20.35
N GLN A 21 39.57 -35.69 21.62
CA GLN A 21 39.01 -34.52 22.33
C GLN A 21 39.47 -33.20 21.73
N THR A 22 40.74 -33.09 21.35
CA THR A 22 41.28 -31.89 20.72
C THR A 22 40.66 -31.65 19.36
N VAL A 23 40.46 -32.71 18.56
CA VAL A 23 39.75 -32.59 17.27
C VAL A 23 38.30 -32.16 17.46
N GLN A 24 37.58 -32.75 18.42
CA GLN A 24 36.19 -32.33 18.70
C GLN A 24 36.09 -30.89 19.20
N GLN A 25 37.01 -30.44 20.06
CA GLN A 25 37.05 -29.05 20.50
C GLN A 25 37.38 -28.10 19.36
N THR A 26 38.28 -28.48 18.45
CA THR A 26 38.60 -27.66 17.27
C THR A 26 37.45 -27.59 16.31
N PHE A 27 36.72 -28.69 16.07
CA PHE A 27 35.48 -28.66 15.24
C PHE A 27 34.39 -27.79 15.88
N HIS A 28 34.19 -27.94 17.20
CA HIS A 28 33.15 -27.15 17.88
C HIS A 28 33.49 -25.66 17.92
N SER A 29 34.76 -25.29 18.13
CA SER A 29 35.19 -23.90 18.06
C SER A 29 35.11 -23.32 16.64
N HIS A 30 35.39 -24.16 15.62
CA HIS A 30 35.25 -23.73 14.21
C HIS A 30 33.79 -23.57 13.79
N GLU A 31 32.90 -24.43 14.27
CA GLU A 31 31.47 -24.36 14.04
C GLU A 31 30.83 -23.14 14.75
N ILE A 32 31.33 -22.78 15.93
CA ILE A 32 30.91 -21.54 16.62
C ILE A 32 31.40 -20.31 15.89
N GLN A 33 32.62 -20.32 15.35
CA GLN A 33 33.18 -19.18 14.58
C GLN A 33 32.47 -18.96 13.23
N LEU A 34 31.95 -20.00 12.58
CA LEU A 34 31.17 -19.90 11.35
C LEU A 34 29.79 -19.31 11.61
N LYS A 35 29.31 -19.27 12.84
CA LYS A 35 28.04 -18.74 13.26
C LYS A 35 28.04 -17.25 13.63
N GLU A 36 29.25 -16.70 13.81
CA GLU A 36 29.40 -15.25 13.99
C GLU A 36 29.38 -14.55 12.62
N ASN A 37 28.21 -14.02 12.26
CA ASN A 37 28.12 -13.13 11.12
C ASN A 37 29.08 -11.95 11.30
N PRO A 38 29.97 -11.64 10.32
CA PRO A 38 30.94 -10.54 10.41
C PRO A 38 30.29 -9.16 10.63
N PHE A 39 28.98 -9.06 10.49
CA PHE A 39 28.18 -7.84 10.67
C PHE A 39 27.48 -7.76 12.03
N GLY A 40 27.61 -8.74 12.93
CA GLY A 40 27.00 -8.72 14.27
C GLY A 40 25.48 -8.76 14.32
N PHE A 41 24.79 -8.86 13.17
CA PHE A 41 23.33 -8.93 13.10
C PHE A 41 22.87 -10.38 12.94
N THR A 42 21.90 -10.79 13.76
CA THR A 42 21.22 -12.06 13.57
C THR A 42 20.24 -11.95 12.39
N PHE A 43 19.94 -13.08 11.74
CA PHE A 43 18.97 -13.13 10.63
C PHE A 43 17.61 -12.51 11.02
N ASP A 44 17.16 -12.77 12.26
CA ASP A 44 15.91 -12.19 12.79
C ASP A 44 15.96 -10.66 12.91
N GLN A 45 17.11 -10.10 13.30
CA GLN A 45 17.28 -8.64 13.37
C GLN A 45 17.25 -8.01 11.98
N LEU A 46 17.85 -8.66 10.98
CA LEU A 46 17.77 -8.20 9.59
C LEU A 46 16.34 -8.24 9.07
N LEU A 47 15.59 -9.33 9.29
CA LEU A 47 14.19 -9.45 8.88
C LEU A 47 13.32 -8.37 9.52
N ARG A 48 13.50 -8.09 10.82
CA ARG A 48 12.78 -7.03 11.52
C ARG A 48 13.10 -5.66 10.91
N LEU A 49 14.38 -5.36 10.71
CA LEU A 49 14.81 -4.09 10.13
C LEU A 49 14.22 -3.88 8.73
N PHE A 50 14.25 -4.90 7.86
CA PHE A 50 13.62 -4.83 6.55
C PHE A 50 12.11 -4.63 6.65
N GLY A 51 11.45 -5.32 7.59
CA GLY A 51 10.01 -5.16 7.84
C GLY A 51 9.65 -3.74 8.30
N GLU A 52 10.45 -3.17 9.20
CA GLU A 52 10.25 -1.79 9.69
C GLU A 52 10.46 -0.75 8.58
N ILE A 53 11.52 -0.90 7.78
CA ILE A 53 11.79 -0.02 6.63
C ILE A 53 10.65 -0.13 5.61
N TRP A 54 10.21 -1.35 5.31
CA TRP A 54 9.10 -1.58 4.38
C TRP A 54 7.82 -0.93 4.88
N LEU A 55 7.47 -1.14 6.15
CA LEU A 55 6.26 -0.58 6.76
C LEU A 55 6.32 0.95 6.82
N ALA A 56 7.47 1.51 7.23
CA ALA A 56 7.68 2.95 7.26
C ALA A 56 7.53 3.59 5.87
N GLY A 57 8.12 2.97 4.84
CA GLY A 57 7.99 3.41 3.46
C GLY A 57 6.54 3.35 2.96
N ALA A 58 5.82 2.25 3.22
CA ALA A 58 4.43 2.08 2.84
C ALA A 58 3.52 3.11 3.52
N LEU A 59 3.68 3.33 4.84
CA LEU A 59 2.93 4.33 5.59
C LEU A 59 3.24 5.74 5.11
N PHE A 60 4.50 6.08 4.90
CA PHE A 60 4.90 7.40 4.42
C PHE A 60 4.26 7.71 3.05
N LEU A 61 4.39 6.81 2.08
CA LEU A 61 3.81 7.02 0.75
C LEU A 61 2.29 7.00 0.75
N GLY A 62 1.68 6.16 1.59
CA GLY A 62 0.24 6.15 1.80
C GLY A 62 -0.27 7.49 2.35
N LEU A 63 0.40 8.03 3.36
CA LEU A 63 0.07 9.34 3.95
C LEU A 63 0.27 10.49 2.96
N VAL A 64 1.37 10.48 2.20
CA VAL A 64 1.62 11.47 1.15
C VAL A 64 0.54 11.42 0.06
N GLY A 65 0.17 10.22 -0.40
CA GLY A 65 -0.91 10.01 -1.36
C GLY A 65 -2.25 10.53 -0.86
N LEU A 66 -2.59 10.19 0.38
CA LEU A 66 -3.82 10.65 1.03
C LEU A 66 -3.84 12.18 1.23
N ALA A 67 -2.72 12.76 1.65
CA ALA A 67 -2.59 14.21 1.81
C ALA A 67 -2.75 14.94 0.45
N ARG A 68 -2.10 14.44 -0.61
CA ARG A 68 -2.25 14.98 -1.98
C ARG A 68 -3.69 14.91 -2.46
N TYR A 69 -4.35 13.76 -2.26
CA TYR A 69 -5.77 13.58 -2.58
C TYR A 69 -6.65 14.59 -1.83
N TYR A 70 -6.46 14.71 -0.50
CA TYR A 70 -7.23 15.65 0.32
C TYR A 70 -7.01 17.10 -0.08
N LEU A 71 -5.76 17.50 -0.35
CA LEU A 71 -5.44 18.84 -0.82
C LEU A 71 -6.05 19.15 -2.19
N ALA A 72 -6.00 18.18 -3.12
CA ALA A 72 -6.64 18.32 -4.43
C ALA A 72 -8.15 18.48 -4.31
N LEU A 73 -8.79 17.64 -3.50
CA LEU A 73 -10.22 17.69 -3.21
C LEU A 73 -10.63 19.00 -2.55
N HIS A 74 -9.85 19.47 -1.56
CA HIS A 74 -10.10 20.74 -0.89
C HIS A 74 -10.00 21.94 -1.84
N ARG A 75 -8.98 21.95 -2.72
CA ARG A 75 -8.84 22.98 -3.76
C ARG A 75 -10.01 22.94 -4.75
N LEU A 76 -10.42 21.75 -5.16
CA LEU A 76 -11.56 21.55 -6.05
C LEU A 76 -12.84 22.12 -5.41
N TYR A 77 -13.14 21.70 -4.18
CA TYR A 77 -14.34 22.14 -3.46
C TYR A 77 -14.39 23.66 -3.24
N ARG A 78 -13.28 24.28 -2.82
CA ARG A 78 -13.20 25.73 -2.58
C ARG A 78 -13.44 26.59 -3.83
N ARG A 79 -13.24 26.03 -5.01
CA ARG A 79 -13.40 26.72 -6.30
C ARG A 79 -14.68 26.35 -7.03
N SER A 80 -15.47 25.48 -6.42
CA SER A 80 -16.73 25.05 -7.02
C SER A 80 -17.89 25.84 -6.43
N LEU A 81 -18.86 26.12 -7.29
CA LEU A 81 -20.09 26.79 -6.95
C LEU A 81 -21.26 25.80 -7.02
N PRO A 82 -22.30 25.98 -6.24
CA PRO A 82 -23.53 25.21 -6.43
C PRO A 82 -24.10 25.46 -7.84
N VAL A 83 -24.78 24.47 -8.39
CA VAL A 83 -25.48 24.62 -9.67
C VAL A 83 -26.81 25.32 -9.40
N ASP A 84 -27.01 26.47 -10.03
CA ASP A 84 -28.24 27.30 -9.87
C ASP A 84 -29.27 27.04 -10.98
N ASP A 85 -28.93 26.28 -12.01
CA ASP A 85 -29.80 25.95 -13.12
C ASP A 85 -30.87 24.94 -12.68
N GLU A 86 -32.13 25.40 -12.65
CA GLU A 86 -33.26 24.58 -12.19
C GLU A 86 -33.52 23.35 -13.07
N ASP A 87 -33.28 23.45 -14.37
CA ASP A 87 -33.52 22.33 -15.28
C ASP A 87 -32.49 21.23 -15.08
N ILE A 88 -31.21 21.61 -14.86
CA ILE A 88 -30.14 20.67 -14.48
C ILE A 88 -30.48 20.02 -13.14
N LEU A 89 -30.92 20.77 -12.15
CA LEU A 89 -31.28 20.24 -10.83
C LEU A 89 -32.48 19.28 -10.90
N LYS A 90 -33.50 19.58 -11.74
CA LYS A 90 -34.67 18.69 -11.94
C LYS A 90 -34.25 17.37 -12.57
N ASP A 91 -33.42 17.41 -13.62
CA ASP A 91 -32.90 16.21 -14.27
C ASP A 91 -32.03 15.40 -13.33
N TYR A 92 -31.15 16.05 -12.56
CA TYR A 92 -30.32 15.39 -11.54
C TYR A 92 -31.15 14.69 -10.46
N GLN A 93 -32.17 15.34 -9.94
CA GLN A 93 -33.09 14.77 -8.95
C GLN A 93 -33.87 13.58 -9.51
N ARG A 94 -34.31 13.67 -10.77
CA ARG A 94 -34.98 12.55 -11.46
C ARG A 94 -34.03 11.34 -11.56
N LEU A 95 -32.84 11.53 -12.11
CA LEU A 95 -31.84 10.47 -12.27
C LEU A 95 -31.42 9.87 -10.92
N SER A 96 -31.27 10.69 -9.89
CA SER A 96 -30.94 10.23 -8.53
C SER A 96 -32.04 9.34 -7.94
N ARG A 97 -33.32 9.62 -8.24
CA ARG A 97 -34.46 8.78 -7.84
C ARG A 97 -34.52 7.49 -8.63
N GLU A 98 -34.33 7.56 -9.96
CA GLU A 98 -34.24 6.38 -10.83
C GLU A 98 -33.12 5.42 -10.40
N ALA A 99 -31.99 5.97 -9.92
CA ALA A 99 -30.87 5.20 -9.35
C ALA A 99 -31.11 4.77 -7.88
N GLU A 100 -32.30 5.01 -7.31
CA GLU A 100 -32.68 4.65 -5.92
C GLU A 100 -31.69 5.14 -4.84
N LEU A 101 -31.06 6.29 -5.06
CA LEU A 101 -30.06 6.82 -4.15
C LEU A 101 -30.72 7.47 -2.92
N LYS A 102 -30.50 6.89 -1.74
CA LYS A 102 -31.01 7.45 -0.47
C LYS A 102 -30.37 8.81 -0.11
N LYS A 103 -29.12 9.00 -0.50
CA LYS A 103 -28.35 10.24 -0.27
C LYS A 103 -27.55 10.54 -1.53
N PRO A 104 -28.11 11.26 -2.50
CA PRO A 104 -27.37 11.63 -3.71
C PRO A 104 -26.18 12.54 -3.36
N PRO A 105 -25.07 12.46 -4.10
CA PRO A 105 -23.93 13.36 -3.94
C PRO A 105 -24.34 14.82 -4.23
N LYS A 106 -23.57 15.78 -3.72
CA LYS A 106 -23.81 17.20 -4.06
C LYS A 106 -23.50 17.44 -5.52
N LEU A 107 -24.26 18.31 -6.19
CA LEU A 107 -23.98 18.75 -7.54
C LEU A 107 -23.32 20.13 -7.49
N LEU A 108 -22.12 20.24 -8.02
CA LEU A 108 -21.31 21.45 -8.02
C LEU A 108 -20.80 21.73 -9.43
N LYS A 109 -20.47 22.99 -9.71
CA LYS A 109 -19.90 23.44 -10.98
C LYS A 109 -18.51 24.02 -10.75
N ASN A 110 -17.57 23.70 -11.64
CA ASN A 110 -16.19 24.18 -11.55
C ASN A 110 -15.67 24.57 -12.94
N ASP A 111 -15.12 25.75 -13.06
CA ASP A 111 -14.64 26.36 -14.31
C ASP A 111 -13.28 25.84 -14.79
N ARG A 112 -12.57 25.07 -13.96
CA ARG A 112 -11.23 24.54 -14.27
C ARG A 112 -11.23 23.07 -14.69
N LEU A 113 -12.36 22.43 -14.58
CA LEU A 113 -12.48 21.04 -15.01
C LEU A 113 -12.73 21.00 -16.51
N THR A 114 -12.06 20.08 -17.16
CA THR A 114 -12.24 19.75 -18.59
C THR A 114 -13.26 18.62 -18.78
N THR A 115 -13.46 17.79 -17.75
CA THR A 115 -14.42 16.70 -17.75
C THR A 115 -15.18 16.66 -16.42
N PRO A 116 -16.45 16.30 -16.41
CA PRO A 116 -17.19 16.03 -15.18
C PRO A 116 -16.51 14.94 -14.35
N VAL A 117 -16.63 15.02 -13.04
CA VAL A 117 -16.00 14.03 -12.15
C VAL A 117 -16.74 13.87 -10.84
N LEU A 118 -16.88 12.63 -10.38
CA LEU A 118 -17.28 12.30 -9.01
C LEU A 118 -16.07 12.27 -8.11
N ALA A 119 -16.06 13.08 -7.06
CA ALA A 119 -14.96 13.11 -6.08
C ALA A 119 -15.50 13.31 -4.66
N GLY A 120 -14.64 12.92 -3.65
CA GLY A 120 -14.97 13.05 -2.23
C GLY A 120 -15.42 11.74 -1.59
N LEU A 121 -14.54 11.13 -0.79
CA LEU A 121 -14.81 9.82 -0.16
C LEU A 121 -15.92 9.90 0.90
N PHE A 122 -15.83 10.90 1.80
CA PHE A 122 -16.78 11.08 2.92
C PHE A 122 -17.92 12.06 2.58
N HIS A 123 -17.65 13.02 1.71
CA HIS A 123 -18.63 14.00 1.25
C HIS A 123 -18.61 14.02 -0.28
N PRO A 124 -19.19 13.00 -0.91
CA PRO A 124 -19.17 12.87 -2.36
C PRO A 124 -19.91 14.02 -3.04
N ALA A 125 -19.32 14.52 -4.11
CA ALA A 125 -19.94 15.52 -4.97
C ALA A 125 -19.61 15.22 -6.43
N VAL A 126 -20.58 15.45 -7.30
CA VAL A 126 -20.43 15.47 -8.76
C VAL A 126 -20.07 16.89 -9.15
N TYR A 127 -18.94 17.04 -9.80
CA TYR A 127 -18.44 18.32 -10.30
C TYR A 127 -18.65 18.38 -11.80
N LEU A 128 -19.49 19.31 -12.26
CA LEU A 128 -19.69 19.61 -13.68
C LEU A 128 -18.66 20.65 -14.13
N THR A 129 -18.35 20.63 -15.43
CA THR A 129 -17.56 21.70 -16.05
C THR A 129 -18.43 22.96 -16.28
N ASN A 130 -17.81 24.05 -16.72
CA ASN A 130 -18.56 25.27 -17.07
C ASN A 130 -19.11 25.25 -18.50
N GLU A 131 -18.94 24.14 -19.23
CA GLU A 131 -19.46 23.99 -20.59
C GLU A 131 -20.99 23.87 -20.59
N ARG A 132 -21.58 24.29 -21.72
CA ARG A 132 -23.00 24.07 -21.96
C ARG A 132 -23.17 22.69 -22.58
N TYR A 133 -23.82 21.82 -21.86
CA TYR A 133 -24.16 20.48 -22.32
C TYR A 133 -25.54 20.49 -23.02
N GLU A 134 -25.68 19.70 -24.07
CA GLU A 134 -26.99 19.33 -24.56
C GLU A 134 -27.74 18.50 -23.51
N LYS A 135 -29.04 18.61 -23.43
CA LYS A 135 -29.83 17.93 -22.40
C LYS A 135 -29.58 16.41 -22.35
N GLN A 136 -29.49 15.78 -23.51
CA GLN A 136 -29.27 14.33 -23.62
C GLN A 136 -27.85 13.96 -23.13
N GLU A 137 -26.85 14.74 -23.51
CA GLU A 137 -25.48 14.57 -23.10
C GLU A 137 -25.33 14.72 -21.58
N LEU A 138 -25.94 15.77 -21.01
CA LEU A 138 -25.94 16.01 -19.57
C LEU A 138 -26.57 14.83 -18.80
N CYS A 139 -27.70 14.33 -19.25
CA CYS A 139 -28.37 13.18 -18.62
C CYS A 139 -27.46 11.94 -18.65
N PHE A 140 -26.78 11.71 -19.77
CA PHE A 140 -25.83 10.59 -19.88
C PHE A 140 -24.67 10.74 -18.92
N ILE A 141 -24.02 11.91 -18.87
CA ILE A 141 -22.92 12.22 -17.95
C ILE A 141 -23.36 12.04 -16.49
N LEU A 142 -24.49 12.63 -16.09
CA LEU A 142 -24.97 12.52 -14.72
C LEU A 142 -25.31 11.07 -14.35
N SER A 143 -25.94 10.31 -15.24
CA SER A 143 -26.21 8.88 -15.02
C SER A 143 -24.93 8.08 -14.86
N HIS A 144 -23.89 8.38 -15.64
CA HIS A 144 -22.58 7.75 -15.56
C HIS A 144 -21.92 8.01 -14.20
N GLU A 145 -21.85 9.27 -13.75
CA GLU A 145 -21.28 9.65 -12.47
C GLU A 145 -22.05 9.06 -11.27
N LEU A 146 -23.39 9.02 -11.36
CA LEU A 146 -24.21 8.40 -10.32
C LEU A 146 -24.01 6.87 -10.25
N THR A 147 -23.73 6.22 -11.39
CA THR A 147 -23.36 4.80 -11.42
C THR A 147 -22.04 4.55 -10.69
N HIS A 148 -21.03 5.39 -10.90
CA HIS A 148 -19.77 5.31 -10.14
C HIS A 148 -19.99 5.49 -8.63
N TYR A 149 -20.88 6.40 -8.25
CA TYR A 149 -21.25 6.58 -6.85
C TYR A 149 -21.94 5.34 -6.27
N GLN A 150 -22.91 4.78 -6.97
CA GLN A 150 -23.63 3.58 -6.56
C GLN A 150 -22.72 2.37 -6.38
N ARG A 151 -21.76 2.19 -7.29
CA ARG A 151 -20.75 1.13 -7.25
C ARG A 151 -19.68 1.35 -6.18
N ARG A 152 -19.64 2.53 -5.54
CA ARG A 152 -18.63 2.91 -4.56
C ARG A 152 -17.19 2.91 -5.11
N ASP A 153 -17.01 3.30 -6.35
CA ASP A 153 -15.72 3.27 -7.04
C ASP A 153 -14.65 4.13 -6.36
N LEU A 154 -15.06 5.15 -5.59
CA LEU A 154 -14.15 5.95 -4.75
C LEU A 154 -13.43 5.12 -3.67
N TRP A 155 -14.10 4.10 -3.12
CA TRP A 155 -13.50 3.19 -2.15
C TRP A 155 -12.49 2.25 -2.80
N TYR A 156 -12.77 1.78 -4.02
CA TYR A 156 -11.81 0.98 -4.80
C TYR A 156 -10.56 1.78 -5.14
N LYS A 157 -10.70 3.08 -5.48
CA LYS A 157 -9.53 3.96 -5.70
C LYS A 157 -8.66 4.08 -4.44
N LEU A 158 -9.28 4.21 -3.25
CA LEU A 158 -8.55 4.22 -1.98
C LEU A 158 -7.84 2.89 -1.71
N LEU A 159 -8.52 1.77 -1.95
CA LEU A 159 -7.92 0.44 -1.80
C LEU A 159 -6.72 0.26 -2.73
N MET A 160 -6.86 0.65 -3.99
CA MET A 160 -5.75 0.64 -4.96
C MET A 160 -4.57 1.50 -4.49
N GLN A 161 -4.83 2.68 -3.93
CA GLN A 161 -3.79 3.52 -3.34
C GLN A 161 -3.06 2.81 -2.20
N ALA A 162 -3.77 2.10 -1.33
CA ALA A 162 -3.17 1.31 -0.24
C ALA A 162 -2.30 0.17 -0.79
N VAL A 163 -2.77 -0.54 -1.81
CA VAL A 163 -1.99 -1.60 -2.48
C VAL A 163 -0.71 -1.03 -3.10
N VAL A 164 -0.81 0.05 -3.88
CA VAL A 164 0.36 0.69 -4.51
C VAL A 164 1.36 1.15 -3.45
N SER A 165 0.89 1.73 -2.35
CA SER A 165 1.75 2.16 -1.25
C SER A 165 2.45 0.98 -0.55
N SER A 166 1.80 -0.17 -0.43
CA SER A 166 2.38 -1.39 0.16
C SER A 166 3.48 -1.99 -0.71
N TYR A 167 3.34 -1.88 -2.02
CA TYR A 167 4.33 -2.37 -3.00
C TYR A 167 5.20 -1.23 -3.57
N TRP A 168 5.50 -0.23 -2.74
CA TRP A 168 6.21 0.98 -3.14
C TRP A 168 7.56 0.74 -3.82
N PHE A 169 8.22 -0.37 -3.54
CA PHE A 169 9.49 -0.77 -4.12
C PHE A 169 9.36 -1.43 -5.52
N ASN A 170 8.12 -1.69 -5.98
CA ASN A 170 7.87 -2.35 -7.27
C ASN A 170 7.53 -1.32 -8.36
N PRO A 171 8.45 -1.02 -9.31
CA PRO A 171 8.23 -0.01 -10.33
C PRO A 171 7.15 -0.40 -11.37
N PHE A 172 6.83 -1.70 -11.50
CA PHE A 172 5.82 -2.15 -12.46
C PHE A 172 4.40 -1.71 -12.09
N LEU A 173 4.10 -1.57 -10.79
CA LEU A 173 2.77 -1.14 -10.36
C LEU A 173 2.48 0.32 -10.72
N TYR A 174 3.48 1.17 -10.76
CA TYR A 174 3.30 2.57 -11.16
C TYR A 174 2.91 2.70 -12.64
N LYS A 175 3.37 1.78 -13.50
CA LYS A 175 3.00 1.76 -14.93
C LYS A 175 1.59 1.24 -15.21
N ILE A 176 1.01 0.49 -14.29
CA ILE A 176 -0.35 -0.05 -14.43
C ILE A 176 -1.40 0.97 -13.97
N CYS A 177 -1.00 1.91 -13.10
CA CYS A 177 -1.89 2.90 -12.52
C CYS A 177 -1.91 4.25 -13.26
N ASP A 178 -1.04 4.45 -14.27
CA ASP A 178 -1.06 5.58 -15.21
C ASP A 178 -2.01 5.28 -16.38
#